data_f3cd0729ab2f7ad68647defcb7b5cef9
#
_entry.id   f3cd0729ab2f7ad68647defcb7b5cef9
#
_cell.length_a   1.000
_cell.length_b   1.000
_cell.length_c   1.000
_cell.angle_alpha   90.00
_cell.angle_beta   90.00
_cell.angle_gamma   90.00
#
_symmetry.space_group_name_H-M   'P 1'
#
loop_
_entity.id
_entity.type
_entity.pdbx_description
1 polymer ?
#
loop_
_entity_poly.entity_id
_entity_poly.type
_entity_poly.pdbx_seq_one_letter_code
_entity_poly.pdbx_strand_id
1 'polypeptide(L)'
;MGHFSSVWWSILMMLFFSLPKVDCMKESVPRVKLGYKELIHSQSVVPFVGSSHGQQFQTVLLDEERSRLLLGAKDHIYLLDPDNINKHPKKLSWPAPRDRVEMCMLAGKNPLTECANFIRVLHSYNRTHIYACGTGAFHPTCAFLEVKGHKEDSWLHLHSNTVESGRMKCPFDPLQPFASVLTDQYLYAGTASDFLGKDSTFSRSLGPTPDQQYIRTDISEDYWINEGKFISAHPIADTYNPDDDKIYFFFREASRDGSTADKSVVSRVARICRNDVGGLRSLTNKWTTFLKARLVCSIPGPDGVDTHFDELQDIFLLPSRDERNPMVYGVFTTTRFLLERLREGQQYNLTTEITSHSSTGGGGMHHKVGMQPANKSLEEEEEEEEEEEEEEQL
;
A
#
# COMPACT_ATOMS: atom_id res chain seq x y z
N MET A 1 58.39 23.91 44.27
CA MET A 1 57.34 24.29 43.28
C MET A 1 56.88 23.07 42.50
N GLY A 2 56.26 22.07 43.12
CA GLY A 2 55.90 20.80 42.46
C GLY A 2 54.62 20.15 42.99
N HIS A 3 53.93 20.71 43.95
CA HIS A 3 52.73 20.08 44.50
C HIS A 3 51.38 20.68 44.14
N PHE A 4 51.35 21.82 43.41
CA PHE A 4 50.10 22.47 43.00
C PHE A 4 49.55 21.93 41.68
N SER A 5 50.32 21.23 40.87
CA SER A 5 49.88 20.73 39.57
C SER A 5 49.04 19.44 39.63
N SER A 6 49.29 18.55 40.59
CA SER A 6 48.64 17.24 40.68
C SER A 6 47.20 17.33 41.19
N VAL A 7 46.92 18.27 42.08
CA VAL A 7 45.58 18.44 42.67
C VAL A 7 44.61 19.02 41.64
N TRP A 8 45.04 19.92 40.76
CA TRP A 8 44.21 20.46 39.71
C TRP A 8 43.82 19.42 38.64
N TRP A 9 44.73 18.52 38.30
CA TRP A 9 44.47 17.40 37.40
C TRP A 9 43.48 16.40 38.00
N SER A 10 43.55 16.12 39.29
CA SER A 10 42.60 15.23 39.95
C SER A 10 41.21 15.85 40.06
N ILE A 11 41.10 17.15 40.29
CA ILE A 11 39.80 17.85 40.31
C ILE A 11 39.20 17.92 38.89
N LEU A 12 40.01 18.15 37.85
CA LEU A 12 39.55 18.14 36.46
C LEU A 12 39.06 16.77 36.02
N MET A 13 39.76 15.70 36.43
CA MET A 13 39.30 14.30 36.19
C MET A 13 38.02 13.98 36.92
N MET A 14 37.83 14.41 38.17
CA MET A 14 36.59 14.19 38.89
C MET A 14 35.39 14.98 38.29
N LEU A 15 35.66 16.18 37.74
CA LEU A 15 34.61 16.93 37.04
C LEU A 15 34.21 16.28 35.73
N PHE A 16 35.11 15.59 35.02
CA PHE A 16 34.76 14.82 33.81
C PHE A 16 33.95 13.56 34.13
N PHE A 17 34.12 12.93 35.29
CA PHE A 17 33.32 11.78 35.68
C PHE A 17 31.98 12.14 36.33
N SER A 18 31.74 13.39 36.68
CA SER A 18 30.49 13.88 37.24
C SER A 18 29.54 14.54 36.24
N LEU A 19 29.90 14.56 34.94
CA LEU A 19 28.93 14.93 33.91
C LEU A 19 27.81 13.87 33.93
N PRO A 20 26.56 14.27 34.10
CA PRO A 20 25.46 13.31 34.00
C PRO A 20 25.57 12.68 32.60
N LYS A 21 25.63 11.34 32.59
CA LYS A 21 25.41 10.61 31.34
C LYS A 21 24.08 11.11 30.81
N VAL A 22 24.13 11.89 29.77
CA VAL A 22 22.93 12.22 29.00
C VAL A 22 22.51 10.91 28.37
N ASP A 23 21.62 10.20 29.05
CA ASP A 23 20.91 9.07 28.48
C ASP A 23 20.00 9.65 27.36
N CYS A 24 20.58 9.78 26.18
CA CYS A 24 19.89 10.25 24.99
C CYS A 24 18.98 9.17 24.39
N MET A 25 18.67 8.11 25.15
CA MET A 25 17.75 7.06 24.74
C MET A 25 16.54 7.04 25.65
N LYS A 26 15.60 7.97 25.44
CA LYS A 26 14.23 7.68 25.83
C LYS A 26 13.74 6.58 24.88
N GLU A 27 13.57 5.36 25.39
CA GLU A 27 12.78 4.36 24.69
C GLU A 27 11.46 5.03 24.27
N SER A 28 11.14 4.99 22.99
CA SER A 28 9.84 5.46 22.50
C SER A 28 8.78 4.49 23.02
N VAL A 29 8.21 4.82 24.16
CA VAL A 29 7.13 4.03 24.75
C VAL A 29 5.84 4.40 24.01
N PRO A 30 5.09 3.44 23.47
CA PRO A 30 3.84 3.74 22.79
C PRO A 30 2.89 4.48 23.74
N ARG A 31 2.29 5.57 23.30
CA ARG A 31 1.38 6.43 24.08
C ARG A 31 0.19 5.63 24.64
N VAL A 32 -0.30 4.67 23.86
CA VAL A 32 -1.38 3.76 24.25
C VAL A 32 -0.97 2.32 23.90
N LYS A 33 -1.07 1.42 24.84
CA LYS A 33 -0.85 -0.02 24.64
C LYS A 33 -2.02 -0.78 25.24
N LEU A 34 -2.86 -1.34 24.38
CA LEU A 34 -4.03 -2.13 24.78
C LEU A 34 -3.81 -3.60 24.41
N GLY A 35 -4.05 -4.49 25.35
CA GLY A 35 -4.03 -5.93 25.10
C GLY A 35 -5.29 -6.38 24.36
N TYR A 36 -5.18 -7.41 23.49
CA TYR A 36 -6.32 -7.97 22.76
C TYR A 36 -7.49 -8.36 23.71
N LYS A 37 -7.18 -8.96 24.85
CA LYS A 37 -8.19 -9.34 25.85
C LYS A 37 -8.94 -8.12 26.42
N GLU A 38 -8.24 -7.03 26.62
CA GLU A 38 -8.80 -5.77 27.11
C GLU A 38 -9.73 -5.14 26.08
N LEU A 39 -9.33 -5.13 24.80
CA LEU A 39 -10.14 -4.66 23.68
C LEU A 39 -11.44 -5.47 23.55
N ILE A 40 -11.39 -6.78 23.70
CA ILE A 40 -12.58 -7.63 23.64
C ILE A 40 -13.48 -7.41 24.88
N HIS A 41 -12.92 -7.31 26.09
CA HIS A 41 -13.70 -7.07 27.30
C HIS A 41 -14.36 -5.68 27.32
N SER A 42 -13.71 -4.67 26.80
CA SER A 42 -14.26 -3.32 26.67
C SER A 42 -15.28 -3.17 25.55
N GLN A 43 -15.51 -4.23 24.77
CA GLN A 43 -16.35 -4.22 23.57
C GLN A 43 -15.94 -3.17 22.52
N SER A 44 -14.70 -2.67 22.60
CA SER A 44 -14.14 -1.73 21.63
C SER A 44 -13.80 -2.40 20.29
N VAL A 45 -13.72 -3.73 20.27
CA VAL A 45 -13.48 -4.54 19.09
C VAL A 45 -14.48 -5.68 19.03
N VAL A 46 -15.13 -5.81 17.88
CA VAL A 46 -16.07 -6.90 17.60
C VAL A 46 -15.44 -7.83 16.58
N PRO A 47 -15.14 -9.10 16.93
CA PRO A 47 -14.59 -10.06 15.99
C PRO A 47 -15.66 -10.58 15.03
N PHE A 48 -15.30 -10.73 13.74
CA PHE A 48 -16.07 -11.43 12.74
C PHE A 48 -15.32 -12.68 12.31
N VAL A 49 -15.89 -13.85 12.53
CA VAL A 49 -15.27 -15.16 12.25
C VAL A 49 -15.78 -15.75 10.93
N GLY A 50 -16.89 -15.25 10.40
CA GLY A 50 -17.57 -15.84 9.26
C GLY A 50 -18.37 -17.10 9.63
N SER A 51 -18.82 -17.82 8.62
CA SER A 51 -19.72 -18.98 8.80
C SER A 51 -19.02 -20.34 8.94
N SER A 52 -17.68 -20.41 8.84
CA SER A 52 -16.92 -21.65 8.94
C SER A 52 -15.45 -21.37 9.26
N HIS A 53 -14.77 -22.36 9.82
CA HIS A 53 -13.33 -22.29 10.09
C HIS A 53 -12.52 -22.16 8.78
N GLY A 54 -11.46 -21.35 8.79
CA GLY A 54 -10.54 -21.23 7.67
C GLY A 54 -10.95 -20.21 6.61
N GLN A 55 -11.76 -19.22 6.95
CA GLN A 55 -12.04 -18.08 6.08
C GLN A 55 -10.74 -17.28 5.92
N GLN A 56 -10.15 -17.36 4.74
CA GLN A 56 -8.96 -16.57 4.40
C GLN A 56 -9.45 -15.25 3.80
N PHE A 57 -9.67 -14.24 4.64
CA PHE A 57 -10.03 -12.90 4.18
C PHE A 57 -8.84 -12.27 3.45
N GLN A 58 -9.11 -11.66 2.30
CA GLN A 58 -8.09 -11.13 1.39
C GLN A 58 -8.24 -9.63 1.14
N THR A 59 -9.48 -9.13 1.10
CA THR A 59 -9.76 -7.74 0.81
C THR A 59 -10.99 -7.22 1.54
N VAL A 60 -10.99 -5.92 1.79
CA VAL A 60 -12.05 -5.21 2.50
C VAL A 60 -12.46 -4.01 1.66
N LEU A 61 -13.76 -3.79 1.54
CA LEU A 61 -14.33 -2.57 0.97
C LEU A 61 -15.34 -1.99 1.96
N LEU A 62 -15.03 -0.83 2.53
CA LEU A 62 -15.96 -0.04 3.33
C LEU A 62 -16.62 1.00 2.42
N ASP A 63 -17.94 0.96 2.30
CA ASP A 63 -18.76 1.95 1.61
C ASP A 63 -19.55 2.72 2.67
N GLU A 64 -18.94 3.78 3.20
CA GLU A 64 -19.49 4.60 4.28
C GLU A 64 -20.78 5.30 3.86
N GLU A 65 -20.84 5.79 2.60
CA GLU A 65 -22.04 6.48 2.09
C GLU A 65 -23.29 5.61 2.12
N ARG A 66 -23.11 4.28 2.03
CA ARG A 66 -24.23 3.32 1.97
C ARG A 66 -24.27 2.40 3.18
N SER A 67 -23.43 2.65 4.17
CA SER A 67 -23.28 1.82 5.38
C SER A 67 -23.16 0.34 5.01
N ARG A 68 -22.17 0.00 4.19
CA ARG A 68 -21.89 -1.36 3.72
C ARG A 68 -20.44 -1.73 3.95
N LEU A 69 -20.21 -2.94 4.43
CA LEU A 69 -18.90 -3.54 4.56
C LEU A 69 -18.86 -4.81 3.75
N LEU A 70 -18.02 -4.88 2.72
CA LEU A 70 -17.80 -6.08 1.95
C LEU A 70 -16.44 -6.69 2.30
N LEU A 71 -16.43 -8.01 2.49
CA LEU A 71 -15.21 -8.78 2.73
C LEU A 71 -15.03 -9.82 1.64
N GLY A 72 -13.91 -9.77 0.95
CA GLY A 72 -13.48 -10.82 0.02
C GLY A 72 -12.68 -11.89 0.75
N ALA A 73 -13.07 -13.14 0.56
CA ALA A 73 -12.48 -14.31 1.20
C ALA A 73 -12.21 -15.43 0.17
N LYS A 74 -11.72 -16.57 0.65
CA LYS A 74 -11.60 -17.79 -0.16
C LYS A 74 -12.99 -18.27 -0.57
N ASP A 75 -13.27 -18.33 -1.88
CA ASP A 75 -14.51 -18.80 -2.51
C ASP A 75 -15.79 -18.04 -2.11
N HIS A 76 -15.67 -16.92 -1.38
CA HIS A 76 -16.84 -16.22 -0.85
C HIS A 76 -16.64 -14.70 -0.78
N ILE A 77 -17.77 -14.00 -0.87
CA ILE A 77 -17.88 -12.58 -0.58
C ILE A 77 -18.96 -12.38 0.49
N TYR A 78 -18.63 -11.63 1.53
CA TYR A 78 -19.58 -11.28 2.59
C TYR A 78 -20.02 -9.83 2.43
N LEU A 79 -21.30 -9.58 2.69
CA LEU A 79 -21.86 -8.26 2.86
C LEU A 79 -22.34 -8.14 4.31
N LEU A 80 -21.79 -7.19 5.02
CA LEU A 80 -22.00 -6.96 6.44
C LEU A 80 -22.56 -5.56 6.68
N ASP A 81 -23.26 -5.41 7.78
CA ASP A 81 -23.62 -4.11 8.35
C ASP A 81 -22.42 -3.61 9.16
N PRO A 82 -21.79 -2.46 8.84
CA PRO A 82 -20.64 -1.93 9.59
C PRO A 82 -20.99 -1.59 11.04
N ASP A 83 -22.25 -1.23 11.35
CA ASP A 83 -22.69 -0.94 12.72
C ASP A 83 -22.84 -2.22 13.56
N ASN A 84 -23.12 -3.37 12.91
CA ASN A 84 -23.25 -4.67 13.59
C ASN A 84 -22.86 -5.82 12.65
N ILE A 85 -21.57 -6.07 12.55
CA ILE A 85 -20.99 -7.04 11.58
C ILE A 85 -21.48 -8.48 11.74
N ASN A 86 -21.98 -8.86 12.92
CA ASN A 86 -22.49 -10.22 13.19
C ASN A 86 -24.00 -10.35 12.99
N LYS A 87 -24.69 -9.23 12.73
CA LYS A 87 -26.14 -9.25 12.50
C LYS A 87 -26.45 -9.55 11.04
N HIS A 88 -27.04 -10.71 10.78
CA HIS A 88 -27.49 -11.13 9.45
C HIS A 88 -26.44 -11.01 8.31
N PRO A 89 -25.22 -11.54 8.47
CA PRO A 89 -24.21 -11.50 7.43
C PRO A 89 -24.71 -12.19 6.17
N LYS A 90 -24.68 -11.51 5.03
CA LYS A 90 -25.02 -12.10 3.74
C LYS A 90 -23.76 -12.69 3.13
N LYS A 91 -23.88 -13.86 2.53
CA LYS A 91 -22.77 -14.62 1.95
C LYS A 91 -23.07 -15.00 0.51
N LEU A 92 -22.21 -14.58 -0.41
CA LEU A 92 -22.21 -15.01 -1.79
C LEU A 92 -21.12 -16.06 -2.00
N SER A 93 -21.46 -17.20 -2.59
CA SER A 93 -20.46 -18.21 -2.98
C SER A 93 -20.01 -17.97 -4.41
N TRP A 94 -18.69 -17.93 -4.61
CA TRP A 94 -18.07 -17.80 -5.92
C TRP A 94 -16.79 -18.66 -5.99
N PRO A 95 -16.92 -20.00 -6.01
CA PRO A 95 -15.78 -20.91 -6.10
C PRO A 95 -15.16 -20.91 -7.49
N ALA A 96 -13.89 -21.31 -7.57
CA ALA A 96 -13.26 -21.61 -8.85
C ALA A 96 -13.93 -22.84 -9.53
N PRO A 97 -14.02 -22.86 -10.87
CA PRO A 97 -14.48 -24.04 -11.61
C PRO A 97 -13.63 -25.27 -11.32
N ARG A 98 -14.23 -26.46 -11.27
CA ARG A 98 -13.54 -27.71 -10.91
C ARG A 98 -12.37 -28.03 -11.82
N ASP A 99 -12.54 -27.84 -13.14
CA ASP A 99 -11.48 -28.03 -14.13
C ASP A 99 -10.26 -27.14 -13.85
N ARG A 100 -10.48 -25.90 -13.38
CA ARG A 100 -9.40 -24.97 -13.02
C ARG A 100 -8.69 -25.40 -11.75
N VAL A 101 -9.42 -25.87 -10.75
CA VAL A 101 -8.83 -26.44 -9.53
C VAL A 101 -7.96 -27.64 -9.84
N GLU A 102 -8.43 -28.56 -10.69
CA GLU A 102 -7.67 -29.73 -11.13
C GLU A 102 -6.40 -29.33 -11.89
N MET A 103 -6.49 -28.38 -12.83
CA MET A 103 -5.32 -27.87 -13.56
C MET A 103 -4.31 -27.19 -12.62
N CYS A 104 -4.76 -26.44 -11.64
CA CYS A 104 -3.91 -25.82 -10.63
C CYS A 104 -3.13 -26.86 -9.82
N MET A 105 -3.80 -27.91 -9.37
CA MET A 105 -3.16 -29.04 -8.66
C MET A 105 -2.15 -29.78 -9.55
N LEU A 106 -2.50 -30.03 -10.81
CA LEU A 106 -1.58 -30.65 -11.78
C LEU A 106 -0.33 -29.78 -12.04
N ALA A 107 -0.46 -28.46 -11.93
CA ALA A 107 0.67 -27.53 -12.01
C ALA A 107 1.53 -27.50 -10.72
N GLY A 108 1.26 -28.39 -9.74
CA GLY A 108 2.04 -28.51 -8.51
C GLY A 108 1.70 -27.50 -7.43
N LYS A 109 0.55 -26.81 -7.54
CA LYS A 109 0.10 -25.82 -6.56
C LYS A 109 -0.66 -26.48 -5.40
N ASN A 110 -0.63 -25.80 -4.23
CA ASN A 110 -1.26 -26.35 -3.03
C ASN A 110 -2.81 -26.22 -3.10
N PRO A 111 -3.56 -27.35 -2.98
CA PRO A 111 -5.02 -27.34 -3.10
C PRO A 111 -5.73 -26.56 -1.96
N LEU A 112 -5.12 -26.45 -0.78
CA LEU A 112 -5.73 -25.80 0.38
C LEU A 112 -5.51 -24.29 0.40
N THR A 113 -4.34 -23.84 -0.04
CA THR A 113 -3.88 -22.45 0.12
C THR A 113 -3.77 -21.68 -1.19
N GLU A 114 -3.79 -22.37 -2.35
CA GLU A 114 -3.56 -21.72 -3.65
C GLU A 114 -4.66 -22.02 -4.68
N CYS A 115 -5.16 -23.28 -4.76
CA CYS A 115 -6.09 -23.72 -5.81
C CYS A 115 -7.57 -23.46 -5.45
N ALA A 116 -7.91 -22.20 -5.17
CA ALA A 116 -9.27 -21.76 -4.93
C ALA A 116 -9.48 -20.36 -5.53
N ASN A 117 -10.67 -19.83 -5.42
CA ASN A 117 -10.95 -18.46 -5.83
C ASN A 117 -10.77 -17.51 -4.63
N PHE A 118 -9.62 -16.88 -4.50
CA PHE A 118 -9.37 -15.86 -3.50
C PHE A 118 -9.78 -14.50 -4.05
N ILE A 119 -10.75 -13.86 -3.40
CA ILE A 119 -11.27 -12.56 -3.84
C ILE A 119 -10.26 -11.47 -3.44
N ARG A 120 -9.62 -10.87 -4.44
CA ARG A 120 -8.53 -9.89 -4.26
C ARG A 120 -8.92 -8.46 -4.62
N VAL A 121 -9.95 -8.28 -5.45
CA VAL A 121 -10.46 -6.98 -5.87
C VAL A 121 -11.92 -6.83 -5.45
N LEU A 122 -12.21 -5.73 -4.77
CA LEU A 122 -13.55 -5.21 -4.51
C LEU A 122 -13.49 -3.70 -4.65
N HIS A 123 -14.16 -3.15 -5.67
CA HIS A 123 -14.27 -1.72 -5.88
C HIS A 123 -15.72 -1.31 -6.11
N SER A 124 -16.15 -0.23 -5.49
CA SER A 124 -17.45 0.40 -5.79
C SER A 124 -17.42 0.92 -7.23
N TYR A 125 -18.24 0.35 -8.11
CA TYR A 125 -18.36 0.80 -9.49
C TYR A 125 -19.43 1.90 -9.63
N ASN A 126 -20.57 1.70 -8.98
CA ASN A 126 -21.63 2.66 -8.86
C ASN A 126 -22.47 2.40 -7.59
N ARG A 127 -23.64 3.05 -7.48
CA ARG A 127 -24.49 2.92 -6.30
C ARG A 127 -24.96 1.50 -5.99
N THR A 128 -25.07 0.64 -7.00
CA THR A 128 -25.62 -0.71 -6.88
C THR A 128 -24.66 -1.81 -7.29
N HIS A 129 -23.58 -1.49 -8.00
CA HIS A 129 -22.65 -2.47 -8.53
C HIS A 129 -21.27 -2.33 -7.91
N ILE A 130 -20.70 -3.47 -7.56
CA ILE A 130 -19.34 -3.66 -7.11
C ILE A 130 -18.60 -4.43 -8.21
N TYR A 131 -17.43 -3.97 -8.60
CA TYR A 131 -16.54 -4.73 -9.47
C TYR A 131 -15.64 -5.60 -8.60
N ALA A 132 -15.68 -6.90 -8.84
CA ALA A 132 -14.96 -7.89 -8.05
C ALA A 132 -14.08 -8.76 -8.93
N CYS A 133 -12.90 -9.14 -8.44
CA CYS A 133 -12.05 -10.14 -9.09
C CYS A 133 -11.47 -11.10 -8.06
N GLY A 134 -11.27 -12.34 -8.53
CA GLY A 134 -10.61 -13.36 -7.75
C GLY A 134 -9.58 -14.14 -8.57
N THR A 135 -8.74 -14.90 -7.88
CA THR A 135 -7.62 -15.65 -8.47
C THR A 135 -8.06 -16.87 -9.31
N GLY A 136 -9.29 -17.37 -9.10
CA GLY A 136 -9.90 -18.44 -9.89
C GLY A 136 -9.05 -19.72 -10.01
N ALA A 137 -8.29 -20.08 -8.97
CA ALA A 137 -7.32 -21.17 -9.02
C ALA A 137 -6.26 -20.98 -10.12
N PHE A 138 -5.50 -19.85 -10.05
CA PHE A 138 -4.53 -19.43 -11.06
C PHE A 138 -5.14 -19.15 -12.45
N HIS A 139 -6.43 -18.86 -12.48
CA HIS A 139 -7.14 -18.41 -13.67
C HIS A 139 -8.02 -17.22 -13.31
N PRO A 140 -7.41 -16.03 -13.08
CA PRO A 140 -8.12 -14.88 -12.53
C PRO A 140 -9.33 -14.49 -13.38
N THR A 141 -10.44 -14.23 -12.69
CA THR A 141 -11.71 -13.82 -13.29
C THR A 141 -12.28 -12.63 -12.55
N CYS A 142 -12.96 -11.75 -13.30
CA CYS A 142 -13.68 -10.61 -12.76
C CYS A 142 -15.15 -10.66 -13.13
N ALA A 143 -15.99 -10.02 -12.33
CA ALA A 143 -17.42 -9.89 -12.59
C ALA A 143 -18.00 -8.69 -11.85
N PHE A 144 -19.20 -8.27 -12.27
CA PHE A 144 -20.00 -7.33 -11.50
C PHE A 144 -20.89 -8.06 -10.49
N LEU A 145 -20.92 -7.50 -9.29
CA LEU A 145 -21.85 -7.89 -8.24
C LEU A 145 -22.89 -6.80 -8.11
N GLU A 146 -24.15 -7.16 -8.04
CA GLU A 146 -25.24 -6.26 -7.74
C GLU A 146 -25.58 -6.34 -6.25
N VAL A 147 -25.64 -5.19 -5.58
CA VAL A 147 -26.07 -5.04 -4.19
C VAL A 147 -27.41 -4.32 -4.18
N LYS A 148 -28.49 -5.02 -3.83
CA LYS A 148 -29.84 -4.49 -3.72
C LYS A 148 -30.33 -4.51 -2.28
N GLY A 149 -31.33 -3.67 -2.00
CA GLY A 149 -31.95 -3.57 -0.69
C GLY A 149 -31.19 -2.66 0.27
N HIS A 150 -31.78 -2.43 1.42
CA HIS A 150 -31.24 -1.64 2.51
C HIS A 150 -31.12 -2.48 3.77
N LYS A 151 -30.00 -2.40 4.48
CA LYS A 151 -29.76 -3.06 5.76
C LYS A 151 -30.12 -4.56 5.74
N GLU A 152 -31.11 -4.97 6.53
CA GLU A 152 -31.46 -6.38 6.72
C GLU A 152 -31.99 -7.07 5.46
N ASP A 153 -32.66 -6.33 4.57
CA ASP A 153 -33.20 -6.84 3.31
C ASP A 153 -32.21 -6.76 2.15
N SER A 154 -30.97 -6.38 2.42
CA SER A 154 -29.94 -6.32 1.39
C SER A 154 -29.57 -7.74 0.92
N TRP A 155 -29.27 -7.88 -0.37
CA TRP A 155 -28.78 -9.12 -0.96
C TRP A 155 -27.68 -8.82 -1.98
N LEU A 156 -26.86 -9.84 -2.23
CA LEU A 156 -25.71 -9.77 -3.10
C LEU A 156 -25.87 -10.78 -4.23
N HIS A 157 -25.77 -10.34 -5.47
CA HIS A 157 -25.96 -11.17 -6.66
C HIS A 157 -24.78 -11.04 -7.62
N LEU A 158 -24.24 -12.18 -8.07
CA LEU A 158 -23.20 -12.24 -9.09
C LEU A 158 -23.85 -12.28 -10.47
N HIS A 159 -23.50 -11.31 -11.31
CA HIS A 159 -23.91 -11.30 -12.72
C HIS A 159 -23.03 -12.25 -13.54
N SER A 160 -23.46 -13.50 -13.70
CA SER A 160 -22.71 -14.54 -14.42
C SER A 160 -22.41 -14.19 -15.89
N ASN A 161 -23.26 -13.40 -16.52
CA ASN A 161 -23.07 -12.90 -17.90
C ASN A 161 -21.99 -11.81 -18.02
N THR A 162 -21.50 -11.30 -16.91
CA THR A 162 -20.43 -10.29 -16.87
C THR A 162 -19.07 -10.88 -16.48
N VAL A 163 -18.99 -12.20 -16.32
CA VAL A 163 -17.71 -12.87 -15.97
C VAL A 163 -16.75 -12.73 -17.14
N GLU A 164 -15.58 -12.19 -16.85
CA GLU A 164 -14.52 -11.91 -17.81
C GLU A 164 -13.15 -12.36 -17.30
N SER A 165 -12.14 -12.34 -18.18
CA SER A 165 -10.76 -12.61 -17.78
C SER A 165 -10.25 -11.55 -16.80
N GLY A 166 -9.72 -11.98 -15.66
CA GLY A 166 -9.06 -11.13 -14.68
C GLY A 166 -7.56 -10.90 -14.96
N ARG A 167 -7.03 -11.41 -16.06
CA ARG A 167 -5.63 -11.19 -16.45
C ARG A 167 -5.33 -9.70 -16.51
N MET A 168 -4.20 -9.26 -15.91
CA MET A 168 -3.79 -7.86 -15.75
C MET A 168 -4.73 -7.00 -14.87
N LYS A 169 -5.72 -7.59 -14.22
CA LYS A 169 -6.67 -6.93 -13.31
C LYS A 169 -6.55 -7.46 -11.90
N CYS A 170 -6.16 -8.71 -11.76
CA CYS A 170 -6.09 -9.47 -10.52
C CYS A 170 -4.90 -10.43 -10.58
N PRO A 171 -4.21 -10.70 -9.48
CA PRO A 171 -3.11 -11.65 -9.47
C PRO A 171 -3.58 -13.09 -9.75
N PHE A 172 -2.70 -13.90 -10.31
CA PHE A 172 -2.89 -15.34 -10.43
C PHE A 172 -2.73 -16.05 -9.09
N ASP A 173 -1.68 -15.69 -8.36
CA ASP A 173 -1.33 -16.25 -7.06
C ASP A 173 -2.02 -15.44 -5.94
N PRO A 174 -2.74 -16.10 -5.00
CA PRO A 174 -3.39 -15.42 -3.88
C PRO A 174 -2.41 -14.70 -2.93
N LEU A 175 -1.15 -15.09 -2.92
CA LEU A 175 -0.12 -14.49 -2.06
C LEU A 175 0.66 -13.36 -2.75
N GLN A 176 0.48 -13.18 -4.05
CA GLN A 176 1.21 -12.16 -4.79
C GLN A 176 0.80 -10.75 -4.36
N PRO A 177 1.75 -9.87 -3.99
CA PRO A 177 1.49 -8.47 -3.74
C PRO A 177 0.94 -7.80 -5.00
N PHE A 178 -0.17 -7.10 -4.84
CA PHE A 178 -0.80 -6.38 -5.94
C PHE A 178 -1.51 -5.15 -5.42
N ALA A 179 -1.69 -4.15 -6.30
CA ALA A 179 -2.43 -2.94 -6.01
C ALA A 179 -3.39 -2.61 -7.14
N SER A 180 -4.58 -2.11 -6.81
CA SER A 180 -5.51 -1.64 -7.82
C SER A 180 -6.33 -0.46 -7.31
N VAL A 181 -6.79 0.37 -8.26
CA VAL A 181 -7.74 1.44 -8.01
C VAL A 181 -8.70 1.53 -9.18
N LEU A 182 -9.98 1.69 -8.87
CA LEU A 182 -11.03 1.97 -9.84
C LEU A 182 -11.36 3.45 -9.77
N THR A 183 -11.21 4.15 -10.87
CA THR A 183 -11.61 5.55 -10.98
C THR A 183 -12.37 5.75 -12.29
N ASP A 184 -13.46 6.49 -12.25
CA ASP A 184 -14.47 6.61 -13.31
C ASP A 184 -14.99 5.23 -13.76
N GLN A 185 -14.52 4.77 -14.91
CA GLN A 185 -14.90 3.49 -15.50
C GLN A 185 -13.69 2.58 -15.72
N TYR A 186 -12.49 3.00 -15.29
CA TYR A 186 -11.25 2.30 -15.56
C TYR A 186 -10.66 1.68 -14.29
N LEU A 187 -10.34 0.41 -14.37
CA LEU A 187 -9.52 -0.26 -13.37
C LEU A 187 -8.04 -0.11 -13.74
N TYR A 188 -7.27 0.50 -12.85
CA TYR A 188 -5.82 0.54 -12.89
C TYR A 188 -5.29 -0.52 -11.94
N ALA A 189 -4.38 -1.37 -12.42
CA ALA A 189 -3.85 -2.47 -11.63
C ALA A 189 -2.34 -2.63 -11.84
N GLY A 190 -1.63 -2.82 -10.73
CA GLY A 190 -0.26 -3.29 -10.69
C GLY A 190 -0.25 -4.75 -10.28
N THR A 191 0.09 -5.66 -11.17
CA THR A 191 0.05 -7.11 -10.96
C THR A 191 0.99 -7.83 -11.92
N ALA A 192 1.19 -9.14 -11.73
CA ALA A 192 1.79 -9.96 -12.77
C ALA A 192 0.79 -10.31 -13.86
N SER A 193 1.24 -10.35 -15.08
CA SER A 193 0.46 -10.69 -16.28
C SER A 193 0.48 -12.17 -16.63
N ASP A 194 1.32 -12.97 -15.94
CA ASP A 194 1.56 -14.38 -16.21
C ASP A 194 1.35 -15.29 -14.99
N PHE A 195 1.21 -16.58 -15.24
CA PHE A 195 1.01 -17.61 -14.23
C PHE A 195 2.22 -17.75 -13.27
N LEU A 196 3.43 -17.48 -13.75
CA LEU A 196 4.65 -17.63 -12.95
C LEU A 196 4.92 -16.40 -12.04
N GLY A 197 4.16 -15.32 -12.25
CA GLY A 197 4.31 -14.10 -11.47
C GLY A 197 5.57 -13.28 -11.77
N LYS A 198 6.19 -13.50 -12.94
CA LYS A 198 7.44 -12.85 -13.33
C LYS A 198 7.22 -11.53 -14.08
N ASP A 199 6.23 -11.51 -14.95
CA ASP A 199 5.95 -10.37 -15.81
C ASP A 199 5.11 -9.32 -15.08
N SER A 200 5.78 -8.44 -14.35
CA SER A 200 5.12 -7.36 -13.61
C SER A 200 4.70 -6.23 -14.53
N THR A 201 3.46 -5.73 -14.39
CA THR A 201 2.91 -4.68 -15.25
C THR A 201 1.99 -3.74 -14.50
N PHE A 202 1.96 -2.47 -14.92
CA PHE A 202 0.84 -1.56 -14.68
C PHE A 202 -0.07 -1.57 -15.88
N SER A 203 -1.34 -1.77 -15.65
CA SER A 203 -2.34 -1.81 -16.71
C SER A 203 -3.53 -0.92 -16.39
N ARG A 204 -4.22 -0.48 -17.42
CA ARG A 204 -5.55 0.09 -17.36
C ARG A 204 -6.48 -0.76 -18.20
N SER A 205 -7.61 -1.14 -17.63
CA SER A 205 -8.60 -1.95 -18.31
C SER A 205 -10.01 -1.54 -17.93
N LEU A 206 -10.91 -1.64 -18.88
CA LEU A 206 -12.35 -1.51 -18.68
C LEU A 206 -13.01 -2.87 -18.48
N GLY A 207 -14.24 -2.87 -17.97
CA GLY A 207 -15.12 -4.03 -17.86
C GLY A 207 -15.35 -4.81 -19.16
N PRO A 208 -16.28 -5.75 -19.20
CA PRO A 208 -16.36 -6.81 -20.21
C PRO A 208 -16.77 -6.28 -21.57
N THR A 209 -15.80 -5.91 -22.41
CA THR A 209 -16.03 -5.70 -23.83
C THR A 209 -15.03 -6.55 -24.62
N PRO A 210 -15.45 -7.24 -25.68
CA PRO A 210 -14.57 -8.13 -26.45
C PRO A 210 -13.39 -7.38 -27.10
N ASP A 211 -13.51 -6.08 -27.32
CA ASP A 211 -12.49 -5.23 -27.95
C ASP A 211 -11.61 -4.48 -26.94
N GLN A 212 -11.56 -4.94 -25.70
CA GLN A 212 -10.86 -4.24 -24.63
C GLN A 212 -9.36 -4.19 -24.89
N GLN A 213 -8.90 -3.01 -25.29
CA GLN A 213 -7.48 -2.73 -25.37
C GLN A 213 -6.95 -2.40 -23.98
N TYR A 214 -6.02 -3.22 -23.49
CA TYR A 214 -5.26 -2.89 -22.31
C TYR A 214 -4.17 -1.89 -22.68
N ILE A 215 -4.07 -0.80 -21.94
CA ILE A 215 -2.85 0.00 -21.94
C ILE A 215 -2.02 -0.47 -20.76
N ARG A 216 -0.74 -0.76 -20.99
CA ARG A 216 0.15 -1.33 -19.99
C ARG A 216 1.59 -0.90 -20.14
N THR A 217 2.42 -1.15 -19.15
CA THR A 217 3.89 -1.11 -19.28
C THR A 217 4.36 -2.23 -20.21
N ASP A 218 5.49 -2.01 -20.89
CA ASP A 218 6.12 -3.08 -21.65
C ASP A 218 6.72 -4.13 -20.74
N ILE A 219 6.38 -5.38 -20.94
CA ILE A 219 6.88 -6.51 -20.16
C ILE A 219 8.15 -7.11 -20.78
N SER A 220 8.51 -6.73 -22.01
CA SER A 220 9.71 -7.23 -22.68
C SER A 220 11.00 -6.59 -22.16
N GLU A 221 10.88 -5.51 -21.39
CA GLU A 221 12.00 -4.70 -20.95
C GLU A 221 11.94 -4.47 -19.42
N ASP A 222 12.88 -5.04 -18.69
CA ASP A 222 12.96 -4.93 -17.22
C ASP A 222 13.15 -3.50 -16.71
N TYR A 223 13.52 -2.55 -17.56
CA TYR A 223 13.68 -1.16 -17.16
C TYR A 223 12.35 -0.49 -16.81
N TRP A 224 11.23 -1.01 -17.30
CA TRP A 224 9.91 -0.51 -16.90
C TRP A 224 9.59 -0.94 -15.48
N ILE A 225 9.59 -2.23 -15.19
CA ILE A 225 9.35 -2.81 -13.86
C ILE A 225 10.13 -4.12 -13.77
N ASN A 226 11.00 -4.23 -12.79
CA ASN A 226 11.82 -5.42 -12.57
C ASN A 226 11.35 -6.18 -11.32
N GLU A 227 10.67 -7.33 -11.50
CA GLU A 227 10.13 -8.15 -10.41
C GLU A 227 9.28 -7.34 -9.41
N GLY A 228 8.33 -6.54 -9.92
CA GLY A 228 7.56 -5.58 -9.14
C GLY A 228 6.65 -6.23 -8.08
N LYS A 229 6.68 -5.69 -6.87
CA LYS A 229 5.78 -6.02 -5.76
C LYS A 229 4.95 -4.77 -5.44
N PHE A 230 3.70 -4.76 -5.85
CA PHE A 230 2.85 -3.60 -5.75
C PHE A 230 2.25 -3.46 -4.35
N ILE A 231 2.25 -2.25 -3.82
CA ILE A 231 1.81 -1.95 -2.45
C ILE A 231 0.49 -1.20 -2.47
N SER A 232 0.43 -0.08 -3.25
CA SER A 232 -0.73 0.80 -3.23
C SER A 232 -0.89 1.54 -4.56
N ALA A 233 -2.12 1.95 -4.90
CA ALA A 233 -2.44 2.74 -6.08
C ALA A 233 -3.44 3.84 -5.71
N HIS A 234 -3.14 5.09 -6.08
CA HIS A 234 -3.96 6.25 -5.74
C HIS A 234 -4.12 7.21 -6.91
N PRO A 235 -5.35 7.68 -7.19
CA PRO A 235 -5.56 8.85 -8.02
C PRO A 235 -5.18 10.10 -7.22
N ILE A 236 -4.36 10.96 -7.80
CA ILE A 236 -4.00 12.26 -7.20
C ILE A 236 -4.15 13.31 -8.28
N ALA A 237 -4.91 14.35 -7.99
CA ALA A 237 -5.07 15.50 -8.87
C ALA A 237 -3.71 16.23 -9.02
N ASP A 238 -3.37 16.63 -10.25
CA ASP A 238 -2.14 17.39 -10.52
C ASP A 238 -2.46 18.89 -10.65
N THR A 239 -3.62 19.19 -11.24
CA THR A 239 -4.15 20.55 -11.41
C THR A 239 -5.63 20.58 -11.08
N TYR A 240 -6.29 21.75 -11.27
CA TYR A 240 -7.76 21.81 -11.18
C TYR A 240 -8.47 21.23 -12.40
N ASN A 241 -7.73 20.85 -13.46
CA ASN A 241 -8.27 20.16 -14.61
C ASN A 241 -8.23 18.64 -14.40
N PRO A 242 -9.38 17.95 -14.34
CA PRO A 242 -9.41 16.49 -14.17
C PRO A 242 -8.67 15.70 -15.26
N ASP A 243 -8.46 16.29 -16.45
CA ASP A 243 -7.69 15.66 -17.53
C ASP A 243 -6.20 15.53 -17.20
N ASP A 244 -5.71 16.32 -16.26
CA ASP A 244 -4.32 16.28 -15.80
C ASP A 244 -4.10 15.31 -14.63
N ASP A 245 -5.16 14.69 -14.13
CA ASP A 245 -5.07 13.74 -13.02
C ASP A 245 -4.09 12.60 -13.33
N LYS A 246 -3.38 12.21 -12.33
CA LYS A 246 -2.39 11.13 -12.39
C LYS A 246 -2.82 9.94 -11.52
N ILE A 247 -2.41 8.77 -11.94
CA ILE A 247 -2.48 7.57 -11.11
C ILE A 247 -1.06 7.27 -10.62
N TYR A 248 -0.91 7.24 -9.31
CA TYR A 248 0.35 6.93 -8.64
C TYR A 248 0.32 5.50 -8.15
N PHE A 249 1.40 4.76 -8.43
CA PHE A 249 1.62 3.42 -7.93
C PHE A 249 2.85 3.39 -7.04
N PHE A 250 2.70 2.82 -5.86
CA PHE A 250 3.77 2.58 -4.92
C PHE A 250 4.12 1.09 -4.93
N PHE A 251 5.40 0.77 -5.10
CA PHE A 251 5.83 -0.61 -5.27
C PHE A 251 7.30 -0.79 -4.88
N ARG A 252 7.70 -2.03 -4.77
CA ARG A 252 9.10 -2.45 -4.65
C ARG A 252 9.50 -3.16 -5.92
N GLU A 253 10.76 -3.05 -6.31
CA GLU A 253 11.33 -3.78 -7.43
C GLU A 253 12.77 -4.20 -7.14
N ALA A 254 13.31 -5.19 -7.88
CA ALA A 254 14.70 -5.51 -7.83
C ALA A 254 15.53 -4.37 -8.44
N SER A 255 16.57 -3.92 -7.73
CA SER A 255 17.48 -2.89 -8.24
C SER A 255 18.30 -3.45 -9.41
N ARG A 256 18.58 -2.59 -10.39
CA ARG A 256 19.48 -2.89 -11.50
C ARG A 256 20.92 -2.39 -11.25
N ASP A 257 21.13 -1.61 -10.19
CA ASP A 257 22.41 -0.93 -9.93
C ASP A 257 23.42 -1.82 -9.18
N GLY A 258 23.04 -3.08 -8.84
CA GLY A 258 23.89 -4.03 -8.13
C GLY A 258 24.58 -5.04 -9.06
N SER A 259 25.70 -5.62 -8.60
CA SER A 259 26.28 -6.80 -9.22
C SER A 259 25.25 -7.96 -9.19
N THR A 260 25.28 -8.86 -10.17
CA THR A 260 24.36 -9.99 -10.31
C THR A 260 24.28 -10.91 -9.07
N ALA A 261 25.18 -10.75 -8.10
CA ALA A 261 25.22 -11.51 -6.86
C ALA A 261 24.33 -10.96 -5.74
N ASP A 262 24.01 -9.66 -5.75
CA ASP A 262 23.21 -9.00 -4.71
C ASP A 262 21.99 -8.30 -5.35
N LYS A 263 20.88 -9.02 -5.45
CA LYS A 263 19.59 -8.45 -5.83
C LYS A 263 19.07 -7.58 -4.67
N SER A 264 19.50 -6.33 -4.59
CA SER A 264 18.92 -5.38 -3.64
C SER A 264 17.51 -4.99 -4.07
N VAL A 265 16.61 -4.86 -3.11
CA VAL A 265 15.26 -4.35 -3.31
C VAL A 265 15.26 -2.83 -3.15
N VAL A 266 14.51 -2.13 -3.98
CA VAL A 266 14.32 -0.67 -3.89
C VAL A 266 12.84 -0.33 -3.92
N SER A 267 12.47 0.69 -3.17
CA SER A 267 11.13 1.26 -3.19
C SER A 267 10.98 2.31 -4.27
N ARG A 268 9.83 2.29 -4.94
CA ARG A 268 9.52 3.15 -6.08
C ARG A 268 8.14 3.79 -5.94
N VAL A 269 8.01 4.96 -6.53
CA VAL A 269 6.74 5.52 -6.93
C VAL A 269 6.75 5.70 -8.44
N ALA A 270 5.68 5.26 -9.11
CA ALA A 270 5.46 5.55 -10.52
C ALA A 270 4.18 6.34 -10.71
N ARG A 271 4.12 7.13 -11.80
CA ARG A 271 2.92 7.84 -12.20
C ARG A 271 2.62 7.64 -13.68
N ILE A 272 1.36 7.69 -14.02
CA ILE A 272 0.83 7.72 -15.38
C ILE A 272 -0.26 8.78 -15.48
N CYS A 273 -0.42 9.38 -16.65
CA CYS A 273 -1.55 10.27 -16.92
C CYS A 273 -2.82 9.43 -17.13
N ARG A 274 -3.92 9.87 -16.54
CA ARG A 274 -5.21 9.18 -16.61
C ARG A 274 -5.77 9.14 -18.03
N ASN A 275 -5.52 10.16 -18.83
CA ASN A 275 -5.95 10.30 -20.22
C ASN A 275 -4.97 9.70 -21.26
N ASP A 276 -3.91 9.01 -20.84
CA ASP A 276 -2.97 8.36 -21.77
C ASP A 276 -3.67 7.25 -22.55
N VAL A 277 -3.61 7.33 -23.86
CA VAL A 277 -4.21 6.35 -24.79
C VAL A 277 -3.18 5.47 -25.49
N GLY A 278 -1.90 5.62 -25.13
CA GLY A 278 -0.78 4.91 -25.75
C GLY A 278 -0.32 5.53 -27.07
N GLY A 279 0.75 4.97 -27.61
CA GLY A 279 1.31 5.44 -28.87
C GLY A 279 0.55 4.95 -30.11
N LEU A 280 0.65 5.70 -31.21
CA LEU A 280 -0.03 5.38 -32.47
C LEU A 280 0.70 4.29 -33.29
N ARG A 281 2.02 4.30 -33.32
CA ARG A 281 2.86 3.39 -34.12
C ARG A 281 3.84 2.63 -33.25
N SER A 282 4.68 3.33 -32.54
CA SER A 282 5.49 2.78 -31.43
C SER A 282 4.69 2.94 -30.13
N LEU A 283 4.91 2.08 -29.16
CA LEU A 283 4.18 2.05 -27.88
C LEU A 283 2.66 1.84 -28.03
N THR A 284 2.21 1.17 -29.09
CA THR A 284 0.79 0.80 -29.24
C THR A 284 0.37 -0.05 -28.04
N ASN A 285 -0.74 0.35 -27.38
CA ASN A 285 -1.23 -0.26 -26.13
C ASN A 285 -0.22 -0.23 -24.95
N LYS A 286 0.74 0.68 -25.00
CA LYS A 286 1.72 0.90 -23.94
C LYS A 286 1.65 2.33 -23.44
N TRP A 287 1.95 2.54 -22.17
CA TRP A 287 1.98 3.87 -21.58
C TRP A 287 3.02 4.75 -22.28
N THR A 288 2.65 5.97 -22.61
CA THR A 288 3.55 7.01 -23.13
C THR A 288 3.99 8.00 -22.05
N THR A 289 3.28 8.03 -20.93
CA THR A 289 3.49 8.99 -19.83
C THR A 289 4.06 8.35 -18.56
N PHE A 290 4.41 7.05 -18.62
CA PHE A 290 4.96 6.34 -17.48
C PHE A 290 6.29 6.97 -17.02
N LEU A 291 6.34 7.30 -15.74
CA LEU A 291 7.53 7.81 -15.08
C LEU A 291 7.64 7.18 -13.71
N LYS A 292 8.84 6.74 -13.31
CA LYS A 292 9.10 6.22 -11.97
C LYS A 292 10.28 6.91 -11.30
N ALA A 293 10.22 7.04 -9.96
CA ALA A 293 11.27 7.58 -9.12
C ALA A 293 11.57 6.64 -7.95
N ARG A 294 12.80 6.67 -7.44
CA ARG A 294 13.17 5.94 -6.23
C ARG A 294 12.70 6.69 -4.99
N LEU A 295 12.10 5.95 -4.07
CA LEU A 295 11.85 6.42 -2.71
C LEU A 295 13.05 6.02 -1.84
N VAL A 296 13.58 6.99 -1.12
CA VAL A 296 14.72 6.78 -0.22
C VAL A 296 14.28 7.13 1.19
N CYS A 297 14.39 6.15 2.09
CA CYS A 297 14.18 6.32 3.51
C CYS A 297 15.47 5.94 4.22
N SER A 298 16.14 6.89 4.87
CA SER A 298 17.40 6.66 5.57
C SER A 298 17.51 7.47 6.84
N ILE A 299 18.28 6.95 7.80
CA ILE A 299 18.64 7.66 9.03
C ILE A 299 20.15 7.80 9.07
N PRO A 300 20.70 9.02 9.35
CA PRO A 300 22.11 9.21 9.55
C PRO A 300 22.63 8.37 10.72
N GLY A 301 23.64 7.55 10.48
CA GLY A 301 24.33 6.82 11.53
C GLY A 301 25.35 7.68 12.28
N PRO A 302 25.76 7.29 13.50
CA PRO A 302 26.74 8.02 14.30
C PRO A 302 28.15 8.03 13.68
N ASP A 303 28.41 7.12 12.77
CA ASP A 303 29.65 6.97 12.00
C ASP A 303 29.63 7.73 10.64
N GLY A 304 28.57 8.48 10.36
CA GLY A 304 28.37 9.21 9.11
C GLY A 304 27.90 8.32 7.96
N VAL A 305 27.56 7.05 8.22
CA VAL A 305 26.98 6.14 7.25
C VAL A 305 25.47 6.04 7.46
N ASP A 306 24.70 6.32 6.41
CA ASP A 306 23.25 6.26 6.48
C ASP A 306 22.73 4.80 6.59
N THR A 307 21.80 4.58 7.49
CA THR A 307 21.02 3.33 7.53
C THR A 307 19.81 3.47 6.62
N HIS A 308 19.71 2.63 5.60
CA HIS A 308 18.63 2.65 4.64
C HIS A 308 17.52 1.66 4.99
N PHE A 309 16.27 2.08 4.73
CA PHE A 309 15.06 1.29 4.84
C PHE A 309 14.46 1.17 3.44
N ASP A 310 14.83 0.14 2.72
CA ASP A 310 14.56 0.03 1.28
C ASP A 310 13.26 -0.70 0.95
N GLU A 311 12.59 -1.29 1.95
CA GLU A 311 11.35 -2.04 1.73
C GLU A 311 10.12 -1.27 2.20
N LEU A 312 9.43 -0.63 1.26
CA LEU A 312 8.11 -0.04 1.49
C LEU A 312 7.10 -1.14 1.83
N GLN A 313 6.41 -1.01 2.93
CA GLN A 313 5.40 -1.97 3.39
C GLN A 313 3.98 -1.48 3.15
N ASP A 314 3.72 -0.19 3.38
CA ASP A 314 2.39 0.39 3.20
C ASP A 314 2.48 1.90 2.93
N ILE A 315 1.38 2.46 2.38
CA ILE A 315 1.19 3.88 2.09
C ILE A 315 -0.17 4.32 2.61
N PHE A 316 -0.18 5.46 3.28
CA PHE A 316 -1.39 6.15 3.68
C PHE A 316 -1.39 7.58 3.11
N LEU A 317 -2.49 7.99 2.47
CA LEU A 317 -2.70 9.36 2.02
C LEU A 317 -3.59 10.09 3.01
N LEU A 318 -3.08 11.16 3.57
CA LEU A 318 -3.87 12.10 4.36
C LEU A 318 -4.31 13.24 3.43
N PRO A 319 -5.62 13.45 3.25
CA PRO A 319 -6.11 14.59 2.49
C PRO A 319 -5.70 15.90 3.15
N SER A 320 -5.16 16.83 2.37
CA SER A 320 -4.92 18.20 2.80
C SER A 320 -6.05 19.14 2.34
N ARG A 321 -6.04 20.40 2.78
CA ARG A 321 -6.97 21.44 2.29
C ARG A 321 -6.86 21.60 0.75
N ASP A 322 -5.70 21.42 0.20
CA ASP A 322 -5.49 21.34 -1.26
C ASP A 322 -5.46 19.88 -1.71
N GLU A 323 -6.56 19.41 -2.30
CA GLU A 323 -6.70 18.03 -2.81
C GLU A 323 -5.60 17.60 -3.79
N ARG A 324 -4.89 18.57 -4.38
CA ARG A 324 -3.75 18.34 -5.29
C ARG A 324 -2.46 18.02 -4.55
N ASN A 325 -2.41 18.29 -3.26
CA ASN A 325 -1.20 18.08 -2.46
C ASN A 325 -1.50 17.27 -1.17
N PRO A 326 -1.95 16.03 -1.30
CA PRO A 326 -2.15 15.17 -0.13
C PRO A 326 -0.81 14.87 0.54
N MET A 327 -0.79 14.74 1.85
CA MET A 327 0.35 14.20 2.57
C MET A 327 0.42 12.69 2.37
N VAL A 328 1.60 12.17 2.08
CA VAL A 328 1.82 10.75 1.83
C VAL A 328 2.71 10.17 2.92
N TYR A 329 2.14 9.32 3.75
CA TYR A 329 2.87 8.57 4.77
C TYR A 329 3.26 7.20 4.24
N GLY A 330 4.53 6.81 4.41
CA GLY A 330 5.05 5.51 4.02
C GLY A 330 5.67 4.77 5.19
N VAL A 331 5.35 3.48 5.33
CA VAL A 331 5.98 2.59 6.30
C VAL A 331 7.07 1.80 5.59
N PHE A 332 8.32 1.92 6.09
CA PHE A 332 9.48 1.26 5.51
C PHE A 332 10.14 0.32 6.51
N THR A 333 10.70 -0.78 6.03
CA THR A 333 11.52 -1.71 6.80
C THR A 333 12.87 -1.94 6.12
N THR A 334 13.81 -2.50 6.88
CA THR A 334 15.09 -2.93 6.33
C THR A 334 15.00 -4.36 5.80
N THR A 335 15.87 -4.72 4.87
CA THR A 335 16.10 -6.11 4.49
C THR A 335 16.69 -6.91 5.66
N ARG A 336 16.41 -8.19 5.72
CA ARG A 336 16.74 -9.12 6.84
C ARG A 336 18.21 -9.09 7.32
N PHE A 337 19.16 -8.72 6.47
CA PHE A 337 20.58 -8.68 6.81
C PHE A 337 20.96 -7.58 7.82
N LEU A 338 20.19 -6.50 7.90
CA LEU A 338 20.40 -5.43 8.88
C LEU A 338 19.73 -5.71 10.23
N LEU A 339 18.77 -6.62 10.29
CA LEU A 339 18.12 -7.03 11.55
C LEU A 339 19.07 -7.68 12.56
N GLU A 340 20.16 -8.31 12.12
CA GLU A 340 21.18 -8.84 13.05
C GLU A 340 21.99 -7.74 13.73
N ARG A 341 22.25 -6.61 13.06
CA ARG A 341 22.87 -5.42 13.68
C ARG A 341 21.92 -4.62 14.56
N LEU A 342 20.62 -4.65 14.27
CA LEU A 342 19.61 -3.94 15.07
C LEU A 342 19.15 -4.74 16.32
N ARG A 343 19.49 -6.02 16.43
CA ARG A 343 19.26 -6.83 17.65
C ARG A 343 20.05 -6.35 18.86
N GLU A 344 21.02 -5.49 18.67
CA GLU A 344 21.77 -4.83 19.74
C GLU A 344 21.11 -3.55 20.29
N GLY A 345 19.81 -3.36 20.13
CA GLY A 345 19.06 -2.49 21.02
C GLY A 345 18.39 -1.23 20.47
N GLN A 346 18.01 -1.16 19.19
CA GLN A 346 17.25 0.02 18.72
C GLN A 346 16.00 -0.37 17.92
N GLN A 347 14.83 -0.26 18.55
CA GLN A 347 13.54 -0.22 17.86
C GLN A 347 13.27 1.21 17.38
N TYR A 348 13.20 1.42 16.06
CA TYR A 348 12.74 2.66 15.46
C TYR A 348 11.36 2.45 14.85
N ASN A 349 10.37 3.22 15.29
CA ASN A 349 9.13 3.41 14.56
C ASN A 349 9.33 4.61 13.62
N LEU A 350 9.40 4.36 12.33
CA LEU A 350 9.63 5.38 11.32
C LEU A 350 8.33 5.62 10.56
N THR A 351 7.79 6.79 10.72
CA THR A 351 6.79 7.36 9.83
C THR A 351 7.48 8.40 8.97
N THR A 352 7.42 8.28 7.66
CA THR A 352 8.04 9.21 6.72
C THR A 352 6.97 9.99 6.01
N GLU A 353 7.01 11.28 6.13
CA GLU A 353 6.17 12.22 5.39
C GLU A 353 6.85 12.55 4.06
N ILE A 354 6.12 12.44 2.95
CA ILE A 354 6.58 12.83 1.62
C ILE A 354 5.80 14.07 1.21
N THR A 355 6.39 15.23 1.37
CA THR A 355 5.82 16.49 0.86
C THR A 355 6.28 16.75 -0.57
N SER A 356 5.37 16.95 -1.50
CA SER A 356 5.67 17.36 -2.86
C SER A 356 5.58 18.87 -2.98
N HIS A 357 6.70 19.58 -3.07
CA HIS A 357 6.69 20.96 -3.50
C HIS A 357 6.74 21.05 -5.02
N SER A 358 5.69 21.57 -5.66
CA SER A 358 5.72 21.90 -7.07
C SER A 358 6.45 23.23 -7.25
N SER A 359 7.74 23.18 -7.66
CA SER A 359 8.42 24.36 -8.17
C SER A 359 8.08 24.52 -9.65
N THR A 360 7.49 25.64 -10.02
CA THR A 360 7.34 26.12 -11.39
C THR A 360 8.73 26.43 -11.97
N GLY A 361 9.29 25.49 -12.73
CA GLY A 361 10.56 25.72 -13.45
C GLY A 361 11.23 24.39 -13.76
N GLY A 362 11.34 24.07 -15.05
CA GLY A 362 11.82 22.80 -15.58
C GLY A 362 13.12 22.28 -14.95
N GLY A 363 13.10 21.01 -14.62
CA GLY A 363 14.27 20.29 -14.09
C GLY A 363 13.83 19.36 -12.97
N GLY A 364 14.24 18.14 -13.04
CA GLY A 364 14.12 17.01 -12.16
C GLY A 364 13.41 17.18 -10.81
N MET A 365 12.49 16.29 -10.58
CA MET A 365 11.81 16.12 -9.29
C MET A 365 12.82 15.76 -8.19
N HIS A 366 13.26 16.73 -7.40
CA HIS A 366 13.98 16.47 -6.15
C HIS A 366 12.94 16.35 -5.02
N HIS A 367 12.61 15.12 -4.63
CA HIS A 367 11.84 14.88 -3.42
C HIS A 367 12.78 14.94 -2.21
N LYS A 368 12.55 15.92 -1.33
CA LYS A 368 13.16 15.92 -0.01
C LYS A 368 12.29 15.07 0.91
N VAL A 369 12.78 13.91 1.29
CA VAL A 369 12.18 13.10 2.35
C VAL A 369 12.68 13.69 3.67
N GLY A 370 11.79 14.36 4.40
CA GLY A 370 12.07 14.80 5.76
C GLY A 370 11.69 13.69 6.73
N MET A 371 12.56 13.32 7.64
CA MET A 371 12.22 12.47 8.79
C MET A 371 12.02 13.37 9.99
N GLN A 372 10.86 13.27 10.62
CA GLN A 372 10.69 13.76 11.98
C GLN A 372 10.79 12.57 12.93
N PRO A 373 11.56 12.69 14.03
CA PRO A 373 11.49 11.71 15.10
C PRO A 373 10.08 11.73 15.68
N ALA A 374 9.56 10.57 16.08
CA ALA A 374 8.19 10.34 16.56
C ALA A 374 7.79 11.13 17.85
N ASN A 375 8.44 12.26 18.14
CA ASN A 375 8.32 13.06 19.36
C ASN A 375 7.91 14.52 19.14
N LYS A 376 7.46 14.93 17.93
CA LYS A 376 6.71 16.19 17.88
C LYS A 376 5.27 15.86 18.28
N SER A 377 4.87 16.37 19.44
CA SER A 377 3.50 16.23 19.94
C SER A 377 2.57 17.04 19.05
N LEU A 378 1.39 16.51 18.77
CA LEU A 378 0.31 17.25 18.10
C LEU A 378 -0.03 18.57 18.80
N GLU A 379 0.36 18.72 20.07
CA GLU A 379 0.22 19.96 20.86
C GLU A 379 1.12 21.11 20.36
N GLU A 380 2.30 20.80 19.78
CA GLU A 380 3.19 21.83 19.20
C GLU A 380 2.72 22.30 17.82
N GLU A 381 1.96 21.46 17.08
CA GLU A 381 1.38 21.85 15.80
C GLU A 381 0.12 22.72 15.99
N GLU A 382 -0.67 22.47 17.08
CA GLU A 382 -1.82 23.31 17.42
C GLU A 382 -1.37 24.69 17.94
N GLU A 383 -0.25 24.79 18.67
CA GLU A 383 0.31 26.07 19.12
C GLU A 383 0.93 26.89 17.96
N GLU A 384 1.59 26.24 16.98
CA GLU A 384 2.10 26.94 15.79
C GLU A 384 0.95 27.43 14.87
N GLU A 385 -0.17 26.68 14.75
CA GLU A 385 -1.34 27.11 13.98
C GLU A 385 -2.10 28.28 14.67
N GLU A 386 -2.16 28.32 16.01
CA GLU A 386 -2.76 29.44 16.73
C GLU A 386 -1.92 30.72 16.64
N GLU A 387 -0.57 30.62 16.65
CA GLU A 387 0.31 31.77 16.47
C GLU A 387 0.25 32.35 15.04
N GLU A 388 0.11 31.50 13.99
CA GLU A 388 -0.06 31.98 12.62
C GLU A 388 -1.43 32.65 12.37
N GLU A 389 -2.51 32.17 13.03
CA GLU A 389 -3.82 32.81 12.94
C GLU A 389 -3.89 34.16 13.68
N GLU A 390 -3.10 34.37 14.74
CA GLU A 390 -3.00 35.67 15.41
C GLU A 390 -2.15 36.70 14.62
N GLU A 391 -1.13 36.28 13.87
CA GLU A 391 -0.37 37.17 13.00
C GLU A 391 -1.13 37.61 11.74
N GLU A 392 -2.08 36.82 11.22
CA GLU A 392 -2.94 37.22 10.10
C GLU A 392 -4.08 38.22 10.51
N GLN A 393 -4.33 38.38 11.82
CA GLN A 393 -5.39 39.30 12.32
C GLN A 393 -4.84 40.65 12.82
N LEU A 394 -3.53 40.88 12.75
CA LEU A 394 -2.88 42.16 13.08
C LEU A 394 -2.40 42.88 11.80
#